data_2b56b8f0d04c0ff07664685b2f91d819
#
_entry.id   2b56b8f0d04c0ff07664685b2f91d819
#
_cell.length_a   1.000
_cell.length_b   1.000
_cell.length_c   1.000
_cell.angle_alpha   90.00
_cell.angle_beta   90.00
_cell.angle_gamma   90.00
#
_symmetry.space_group_name_H-M   'P 1'
#
loop_
_entity.id
_entity.type
_entity.pdbx_description
1 polymer ?
#
loop_
_entity_poly.entity_id
_entity_poly.type
_entity_poly.pdbx_seq_one_letter_code
_entity_poly.pdbx_strand_id
1 'polypeptide(L)'
;MFKRYSIRQRIWQFIVEIITGSLLVITLTMGMGVLLKQTGQLTLPSSSSFSVHLGDVSISAINQKMRHIPYDYVIFDKKSGNILGGTYQKSDLLAYKLANNNSGDVEKKGVTYTYASNEAVSIVVRHSTLPEFTNARLRHISYNKFSYVTVIVGIFLIIVVSV
;
A
#
# COMPACT_ATOMS: atom_id res chain seq x y z
N MET A 1 41.63 -8.62 34.66
CA MET A 1 40.76 -8.74 35.87
C MET A 1 39.30 -8.79 35.38
N PHE A 2 38.74 -10.00 35.23
CA PHE A 2 37.35 -10.15 34.75
C PHE A 2 36.38 -9.82 35.89
N LYS A 3 35.61 -8.73 35.75
CA LYS A 3 34.53 -8.41 36.69
C LYS A 3 33.51 -9.54 36.69
N ARG A 4 33.42 -10.31 37.77
CA ARG A 4 32.33 -11.30 37.93
C ARG A 4 31.02 -10.53 38.17
N TYR A 5 30.25 -10.33 37.15
CA TYR A 5 28.88 -9.81 37.29
C TYR A 5 28.01 -10.85 38.00
N SER A 6 27.18 -10.41 38.94
CA SER A 6 26.17 -11.28 39.53
C SER A 6 25.17 -11.71 38.45
N ILE A 7 24.56 -12.90 38.60
CA ILE A 7 23.53 -13.40 37.67
C ILE A 7 22.44 -12.34 37.41
N ARG A 8 22.04 -11.64 38.49
CA ARG A 8 21.07 -10.55 38.41
C ARG A 8 21.53 -9.41 37.49
N GLN A 9 22.81 -9.01 37.57
CA GLN A 9 23.37 -7.96 36.71
C GLN A 9 23.41 -8.38 35.24
N ARG A 10 23.73 -9.63 34.93
CA ARG A 10 23.72 -10.16 33.56
C ARG A 10 22.31 -10.18 32.97
N ILE A 11 21.32 -10.60 33.76
CA ILE A 11 19.92 -10.58 33.34
C ILE A 11 19.48 -9.14 33.01
N TRP A 12 19.82 -8.18 33.88
CA TRP A 12 19.47 -6.76 33.62
C TRP A 12 20.17 -6.21 32.41
N GLN A 13 21.44 -6.50 32.18
CA GLN A 13 22.17 -6.10 30.98
C GLN A 13 21.50 -6.67 29.74
N PHE A 14 21.18 -7.95 29.72
CA PHE A 14 20.47 -8.61 28.60
C PHE A 14 19.12 -7.97 28.31
N ILE A 15 18.32 -7.66 29.33
CA ILE A 15 17.02 -6.96 29.15
C ILE A 15 17.24 -5.58 28.55
N VAL A 16 18.20 -4.80 29.04
CA VAL A 16 18.50 -3.46 28.53
C VAL A 16 18.96 -3.52 27.07
N GLU A 17 19.83 -4.47 26.72
CA GLU A 17 20.31 -4.67 25.36
C GLU A 17 19.17 -5.01 24.40
N ILE A 18 18.26 -5.91 24.77
CA ILE A 18 17.09 -6.25 23.95
C ILE A 18 16.17 -5.03 23.76
N ILE A 19 15.85 -4.31 24.84
CA ILE A 19 14.96 -3.14 24.75
C ILE A 19 15.59 -2.07 23.89
N THR A 20 16.86 -1.73 24.12
CA THR A 20 17.56 -0.67 23.37
C THR A 20 17.71 -1.05 21.90
N GLY A 21 18.11 -2.29 21.62
CA GLY A 21 18.25 -2.79 20.27
C GLY A 21 16.92 -2.85 19.53
N SER A 22 15.84 -3.30 20.19
CA SER A 22 14.49 -3.31 19.58
C SER A 22 14.02 -1.91 19.26
N LEU A 23 14.22 -0.94 20.14
CA LEU A 23 13.89 0.46 19.91
C LEU A 23 14.65 1.03 18.70
N LEU A 24 15.94 0.71 18.60
CA LEU A 24 16.79 1.13 17.48
C LEU A 24 16.29 0.55 16.15
N VAL A 25 15.94 -0.73 16.09
CA VAL A 25 15.38 -1.37 14.87
C VAL A 25 14.09 -0.70 14.47
N ILE A 26 13.18 -0.44 15.40
CA ILE A 26 11.91 0.24 15.11
C ILE A 26 12.16 1.64 14.56
N THR A 27 13.06 2.40 15.20
CA THR A 27 13.40 3.77 14.78
C THR A 27 14.02 3.79 13.38
N LEU A 28 14.94 2.86 13.09
CA LEU A 28 15.56 2.73 11.76
C LEU A 28 14.53 2.35 10.70
N THR A 29 13.61 1.45 11.02
CA THR A 29 12.56 1.03 10.08
C THR A 29 11.60 2.18 9.77
N MET A 30 11.22 2.98 10.77
CA MET A 30 10.42 4.19 10.56
C MET A 30 11.18 5.24 9.74
N GLY A 31 12.44 5.48 10.05
CA GLY A 31 13.31 6.39 9.30
C GLY A 31 13.46 5.97 7.84
N MET A 32 13.61 4.67 7.57
CA MET A 32 13.63 4.11 6.22
C MET A 32 12.34 4.47 5.46
N GLY A 33 11.17 4.36 6.09
CA GLY A 33 9.90 4.72 5.48
C GLY A 33 9.85 6.19 5.06
N VAL A 34 10.36 7.09 5.91
CA VAL A 34 10.45 8.52 5.60
C VAL A 34 11.38 8.78 4.42
N LEU A 35 12.56 8.13 4.40
CA LEU A 35 13.52 8.26 3.31
C LEU A 35 12.95 7.73 1.98
N LEU A 36 12.30 6.57 1.99
CA LEU A 36 11.67 5.99 0.79
C LEU A 36 10.57 6.90 0.24
N LYS A 37 9.82 7.59 1.12
CA LYS A 37 8.85 8.59 0.72
C LYS A 37 9.53 9.82 0.09
N GLN A 38 10.56 10.36 0.72
CA GLN A 38 11.27 11.54 0.23
C GLN A 38 11.98 11.29 -1.10
N THR A 39 12.49 10.07 -1.31
CA THR A 39 13.14 9.68 -2.57
C THR A 39 12.15 9.26 -3.66
N GLY A 40 10.84 9.32 -3.40
CA GLY A 40 9.81 8.92 -4.35
C GLY A 40 9.74 7.41 -4.63
N GLN A 41 10.42 6.60 -3.82
CA GLN A 41 10.39 5.14 -3.94
C GLN A 41 9.16 4.52 -3.26
N LEU A 42 8.49 5.28 -2.40
CA LEU A 42 7.26 4.91 -1.74
C LEU A 42 6.19 5.97 -2.04
N THR A 43 5.09 5.54 -2.64
CA THR A 43 3.91 6.38 -2.81
C THR A 43 2.97 6.15 -1.64
N LEU A 44 2.58 7.24 -0.99
CA LEU A 44 1.46 7.19 -0.05
C LEU A 44 0.17 7.28 -0.85
N PRO A 45 -0.89 6.56 -0.43
CA PRO A 45 -2.21 6.79 -0.98
C PRO A 45 -2.53 8.27 -0.77
N SER A 46 -2.72 9.01 -1.85
CA SER A 46 -3.19 10.36 -1.72
C SER A 46 -4.64 10.28 -1.26
N SER A 47 -4.93 10.87 -0.12
CA SER A 47 -6.31 11.16 0.32
C SER A 47 -7.00 12.20 -0.58
N SER A 48 -6.27 12.74 -1.57
CA SER A 48 -6.85 13.60 -2.59
C SER A 48 -7.73 12.73 -3.47
N SER A 49 -9.04 12.96 -3.38
CA SER A 49 -10.03 12.42 -4.28
C SER A 49 -9.50 12.41 -5.72
N PHE A 50 -9.17 11.22 -6.20
CA PHE A 50 -8.84 11.03 -7.61
C PHE A 50 -10.14 11.24 -8.39
N SER A 51 -10.41 12.46 -8.78
CA SER A 51 -11.54 12.78 -9.62
C SER A 51 -11.15 12.52 -11.06
N VAL A 52 -11.60 11.39 -11.59
CA VAL A 52 -11.57 11.17 -13.04
C VAL A 52 -12.70 12.00 -13.66
N HIS A 53 -12.36 13.16 -14.17
CA HIS A 53 -13.30 13.92 -14.99
C HIS A 53 -13.42 13.21 -16.34
N LEU A 54 -14.46 12.40 -16.48
CA LEU A 54 -14.86 11.77 -17.75
C LEU A 54 -15.74 12.77 -18.47
N GLY A 55 -15.13 13.62 -19.30
CA GLY A 55 -15.89 14.34 -20.33
C GLY A 55 -16.36 13.37 -21.44
N ASP A 56 -16.92 13.88 -22.51
CA ASP A 56 -17.35 13.11 -23.73
C ASP A 56 -16.13 12.57 -24.50
N VAL A 57 -15.32 11.72 -23.82
CA VAL A 57 -14.05 11.24 -24.36
C VAL A 57 -14.24 9.80 -24.84
N SER A 58 -13.66 9.48 -25.99
CA SER A 58 -13.66 8.11 -26.52
C SER A 58 -12.94 7.14 -25.62
N ILE A 59 -13.32 5.85 -25.65
CA ILE A 59 -12.71 4.77 -24.85
C ILE A 59 -11.19 4.71 -25.07
N SER A 60 -10.73 4.95 -26.31
CA SER A 60 -9.29 4.96 -26.64
C SER A 60 -8.54 6.09 -25.91
N ALA A 61 -9.12 7.28 -25.86
CA ALA A 61 -8.53 8.42 -25.16
C ALA A 61 -8.53 8.22 -23.62
N ILE A 62 -9.59 7.60 -23.09
CA ILE A 62 -9.65 7.19 -21.68
C ILE A 62 -8.53 6.19 -21.38
N ASN A 63 -8.38 5.13 -22.16
CA ASN A 63 -7.32 4.15 -22.00
C ASN A 63 -5.92 4.78 -22.08
N GLN A 64 -5.71 5.72 -23.02
CA GLN A 64 -4.43 6.44 -23.13
C GLN A 64 -4.14 7.28 -21.87
N LYS A 65 -5.12 8.01 -21.37
CA LYS A 65 -5.01 8.82 -20.15
C LYS A 65 -4.72 7.93 -18.92
N MET A 66 -5.41 6.79 -18.82
CA MET A 66 -5.27 5.86 -17.70
C MET A 66 -3.95 5.10 -17.70
N ARG A 67 -3.27 4.93 -18.85
CA ARG A 67 -1.93 4.29 -18.92
C ARG A 67 -0.85 5.04 -18.15
N HIS A 68 -1.01 6.35 -17.99
CA HIS A 68 -0.05 7.18 -17.24
C HIS A 68 -0.32 7.23 -15.74
N ILE A 69 -1.41 6.61 -15.30
CA ILE A 69 -1.79 6.58 -13.89
C ILE A 69 -1.23 5.29 -13.26
N PRO A 70 -0.54 5.36 -12.12
CA PRO A 70 0.08 4.20 -11.47
C PRO A 70 -0.94 3.29 -10.76
N TYR A 71 -2.20 3.33 -11.15
CA TYR A 71 -3.28 2.56 -10.53
C TYR A 71 -3.88 1.56 -11.50
N ASP A 72 -4.33 0.44 -10.97
CA ASP A 72 -5.12 -0.52 -11.73
C ASP A 72 -6.53 0.04 -11.98
N TYR A 73 -7.06 -0.17 -13.16
CA TYR A 73 -8.41 0.29 -13.52
C TYR A 73 -9.14 -0.71 -14.40
N VAL A 74 -10.45 -0.60 -14.42
CA VAL A 74 -11.33 -1.33 -15.35
C VAL A 74 -12.40 -0.39 -15.87
N ILE A 75 -12.70 -0.50 -17.16
CA ILE A 75 -13.71 0.27 -17.85
C ILE A 75 -14.89 -0.66 -18.18
N PHE A 76 -16.08 -0.27 -17.76
CA PHE A 76 -17.32 -0.96 -18.05
C PHE A 76 -18.18 -0.15 -19.02
N ASP A 77 -18.85 -0.82 -19.94
CA ASP A 77 -19.97 -0.24 -20.68
C ASP A 77 -21.15 -0.06 -19.71
N LYS A 78 -21.64 1.16 -19.60
CA LYS A 78 -22.72 1.50 -18.66
C LYS A 78 -24.04 0.82 -18.99
N LYS A 79 -24.31 0.53 -20.26
CA LYS A 79 -25.57 -0.09 -20.73
C LYS A 79 -25.55 -1.61 -20.56
N SER A 80 -24.47 -2.25 -21.00
CA SER A 80 -24.37 -3.72 -21.00
C SER A 80 -23.67 -4.28 -19.77
N GLY A 81 -22.88 -3.46 -19.05
CA GLY A 81 -22.01 -3.92 -17.97
C GLY A 81 -20.78 -4.70 -18.44
N ASN A 82 -20.54 -4.75 -19.77
CA ASN A 82 -19.40 -5.47 -20.33
C ASN A 82 -18.09 -4.72 -20.08
N ILE A 83 -16.99 -5.46 -19.97
CA ILE A 83 -15.67 -4.90 -19.80
C ILE A 83 -15.16 -4.42 -21.16
N LEU A 84 -14.80 -3.12 -21.24
CA LEU A 84 -14.27 -2.49 -22.42
C LEU A 84 -12.76 -2.32 -22.42
N GLY A 85 -12.12 -2.41 -21.24
CA GLY A 85 -10.67 -2.26 -21.10
C GLY A 85 -10.19 -2.28 -19.65
N GLY A 86 -8.85 -2.27 -19.47
CA GLY A 86 -8.20 -2.30 -18.17
C GLY A 86 -7.96 -3.71 -17.64
N THR A 87 -7.58 -3.80 -16.36
CA THR A 87 -7.25 -5.05 -15.66
C THR A 87 -8.37 -5.44 -14.72
N TYR A 88 -9.18 -6.42 -15.12
CA TYR A 88 -10.36 -6.83 -14.37
C TYR A 88 -10.03 -7.78 -13.20
N GLN A 89 -10.68 -7.55 -12.05
CA GLN A 89 -10.76 -8.49 -10.93
C GLN A 89 -12.22 -8.66 -10.49
N LYS A 90 -12.55 -9.82 -9.90
CA LYS A 90 -13.93 -10.08 -9.40
C LYS A 90 -14.43 -9.04 -8.40
N SER A 91 -13.51 -8.44 -7.63
CA SER A 91 -13.82 -7.36 -6.69
C SER A 91 -14.32 -6.08 -7.36
N ASP A 92 -13.91 -5.83 -8.60
CA ASP A 92 -14.29 -4.62 -9.35
C ASP A 92 -15.77 -4.61 -9.73
N LEU A 93 -16.33 -5.78 -10.06
CA LEU A 93 -17.74 -5.91 -10.34
C LEU A 93 -18.61 -5.59 -9.12
N LEU A 94 -18.13 -6.00 -7.93
CA LEU A 94 -18.81 -5.68 -6.69
C LEU A 94 -18.73 -4.16 -6.39
N ALA A 95 -17.54 -3.57 -6.57
CA ALA A 95 -17.33 -2.15 -6.41
C ALA A 95 -18.17 -1.33 -7.42
N TYR A 96 -18.23 -1.78 -8.67
CA TYR A 96 -19.08 -1.19 -9.71
C TYR A 96 -20.57 -1.18 -9.30
N LYS A 97 -21.08 -2.32 -8.82
CA LYS A 97 -22.49 -2.43 -8.38
C LYS A 97 -22.79 -1.55 -7.18
N LEU A 98 -21.89 -1.50 -6.21
CA LEU A 98 -22.06 -0.66 -5.01
C LEU A 98 -21.97 0.83 -5.33
N ALA A 99 -21.01 1.22 -6.18
CA ALA A 99 -20.82 2.61 -6.57
C ALA A 99 -21.92 3.14 -7.52
N ASN A 100 -22.50 2.27 -8.34
CA ASN A 100 -23.64 2.65 -9.20
C ASN A 100 -24.90 2.97 -8.38
N ASN A 101 -25.00 2.41 -7.17
CA ASN A 101 -26.12 2.68 -6.24
C ASN A 101 -25.84 3.85 -5.29
N ASN A 102 -24.57 4.09 -4.96
CA ASN A 102 -24.12 5.14 -4.02
C ASN A 102 -22.90 5.83 -4.63
N SER A 103 -23.08 7.01 -5.18
CA SER A 103 -21.97 7.81 -5.72
C SER A 103 -20.91 8.07 -4.64
N GLY A 104 -19.76 7.42 -4.73
CA GLY A 104 -18.66 7.61 -3.80
C GLY A 104 -17.60 6.51 -3.86
N ASP A 105 -16.50 6.75 -3.16
CA ASP A 105 -15.42 5.78 -3.01
C ASP A 105 -15.88 4.61 -2.10
N VAL A 106 -15.52 3.39 -2.50
CA VAL A 106 -15.80 2.17 -1.73
C VAL A 106 -14.48 1.61 -1.23
N GLU A 107 -14.32 1.52 0.09
CA GLU A 107 -13.15 0.88 0.69
C GLU A 107 -13.47 -0.56 1.09
N LYS A 108 -12.60 -1.50 0.67
CA LYS A 108 -12.71 -2.90 1.04
C LYS A 108 -11.33 -3.55 1.16
N LYS A 109 -11.05 -4.13 2.34
CA LYS A 109 -9.80 -4.88 2.61
C LYS A 109 -8.51 -4.09 2.29
N GLY A 110 -8.46 -2.80 2.60
CA GLY A 110 -7.29 -1.97 2.35
C GLY A 110 -7.10 -1.56 0.88
N VAL A 111 -8.15 -1.69 0.08
CA VAL A 111 -8.21 -1.20 -1.30
C VAL A 111 -9.37 -0.22 -1.41
N THR A 112 -9.10 0.96 -1.89
CA THR A 112 -10.12 1.94 -2.25
C THR A 112 -10.46 1.80 -3.73
N TYR A 113 -11.73 1.78 -4.03
CA TYR A 113 -12.30 1.75 -5.38
C TYR A 113 -12.95 3.09 -5.64
N THR A 114 -12.32 3.89 -6.49
CA THR A 114 -12.88 5.17 -6.93
C THR A 114 -13.66 4.95 -8.22
N TYR A 115 -14.91 5.38 -8.19
CA TYR A 115 -15.83 5.24 -9.31
C TYR A 115 -16.02 6.57 -10.01
N ALA A 116 -15.96 6.55 -11.34
CA ALA A 116 -16.33 7.67 -12.19
C ALA A 116 -17.15 7.16 -13.36
N SER A 117 -18.16 7.90 -13.79
CA SER A 117 -18.99 7.54 -14.94
C SER A 117 -19.37 8.74 -15.77
N ASN A 118 -19.56 8.53 -17.08
CA ASN A 118 -20.25 9.43 -17.99
C ASN A 118 -21.50 8.73 -18.57
N GLU A 119 -22.06 9.22 -19.65
CA GLU A 119 -23.26 8.63 -20.29
C GLU A 119 -23.01 7.24 -20.87
N ALA A 120 -21.81 6.98 -21.39
CA ALA A 120 -21.46 5.76 -22.13
C ALA A 120 -20.72 4.72 -21.28
N VAL A 121 -19.80 5.16 -20.42
CA VAL A 121 -18.87 4.25 -19.70
C VAL A 121 -18.79 4.56 -18.21
N SER A 122 -18.39 3.56 -17.47
CA SER A 122 -18.07 3.66 -16.06
C SER A 122 -16.66 3.12 -15.82
N ILE A 123 -15.87 3.82 -15.02
CA ILE A 123 -14.51 3.42 -14.67
C ILE A 123 -14.45 3.15 -13.19
N VAL A 124 -13.84 2.03 -12.82
CA VAL A 124 -13.45 1.72 -11.45
C VAL A 124 -11.94 1.72 -11.38
N VAL A 125 -11.37 2.61 -10.57
CA VAL A 125 -9.95 2.69 -10.31
C VAL A 125 -9.67 2.09 -8.94
N ARG A 126 -8.72 1.16 -8.89
CA ARG A 126 -8.27 0.54 -7.64
C ARG A 126 -6.96 1.17 -7.20
N HIS A 127 -6.91 1.62 -5.98
CA HIS A 127 -5.68 2.02 -5.34
C HIS A 127 -5.61 1.47 -3.91
N SER A 128 -4.42 1.11 -3.47
CA SER A 128 -4.22 0.65 -2.12
C SER A 128 -4.37 1.81 -1.15
N THR A 129 -4.99 1.59 0.00
CA THR A 129 -4.97 2.54 1.12
C THR A 129 -3.63 2.50 1.87
N LEU A 130 -2.80 1.52 1.57
CA LEU A 130 -1.50 1.31 2.20
C LEU A 130 -0.38 1.85 1.31
N PRO A 131 0.74 2.32 1.92
CA PRO A 131 1.90 2.73 1.17
C PRO A 131 2.41 1.63 0.24
N GLU A 132 2.67 1.97 -1.02
CA GLU A 132 3.14 1.03 -2.05
C GLU A 132 4.49 1.46 -2.60
N PHE A 133 5.33 0.47 -2.98
CA PHE A 133 6.57 0.75 -3.67
C PHE A 133 6.30 1.21 -5.11
N THR A 134 6.99 2.28 -5.51
CA THR A 134 6.91 2.82 -6.88
C THR A 134 7.51 1.85 -7.89
N ASN A 135 8.52 1.05 -7.46
CA ASN A 135 9.14 0.05 -8.31
C ASN A 135 8.15 -1.07 -8.65
N ALA A 136 7.94 -1.32 -9.95
CA ALA A 136 7.00 -2.32 -10.46
C ALA A 136 7.27 -3.75 -9.92
N ARG A 137 8.54 -4.11 -9.64
CA ARG A 137 8.91 -5.42 -9.09
C ARG A 137 8.54 -5.57 -7.61
N LEU A 138 8.45 -4.47 -6.87
CA LEU A 138 8.16 -4.46 -5.44
C LEU A 138 6.71 -4.08 -5.14
N ARG A 139 5.95 -3.63 -6.13
CA ARG A 139 4.56 -3.14 -5.95
C ARG A 139 3.62 -4.20 -5.35
N HIS A 140 3.87 -5.49 -5.60
CA HIS A 140 3.09 -6.58 -5.02
C HIS A 140 3.37 -6.81 -3.53
N ILE A 141 4.45 -6.20 -3.00
CA ILE A 141 4.82 -6.28 -1.59
C ILE A 141 4.28 -5.04 -0.90
N SER A 142 3.32 -5.21 0.00
CA SER A 142 2.86 -4.12 0.86
C SER A 142 4.02 -3.63 1.72
N TYR A 143 4.27 -2.30 1.75
CA TYR A 143 5.28 -1.71 2.61
C TYR A 143 5.08 -2.07 4.08
N ASN A 144 3.86 -2.14 4.56
CA ASN A 144 3.58 -2.53 5.94
C ASN A 144 4.07 -3.95 6.23
N LYS A 145 3.82 -4.92 5.33
CA LYS A 145 4.33 -6.29 5.49
C LYS A 145 5.85 -6.32 5.50
N PHE A 146 6.47 -5.59 4.58
CA PHE A 146 7.93 -5.46 4.52
C PHE A 146 8.49 -4.88 5.83
N SER A 147 7.90 -3.81 6.34
CA SER A 147 8.27 -3.17 7.60
C SER A 147 8.14 -4.14 8.79
N TYR A 148 7.03 -4.87 8.91
CA TYR A 148 6.86 -5.87 9.98
C TYR A 148 7.90 -6.98 9.91
N VAL A 149 8.16 -7.53 8.73
CA VAL A 149 9.18 -8.57 8.57
C VAL A 149 10.56 -8.05 8.96
N THR A 150 10.91 -6.83 8.55
CA THR A 150 12.19 -6.20 8.90
C THR A 150 12.35 -6.03 10.41
N VAL A 151 11.30 -5.58 11.10
CA VAL A 151 11.31 -5.42 12.56
C VAL A 151 11.46 -6.78 13.24
N ILE A 152 10.68 -7.79 12.85
CA ILE A 152 10.74 -9.13 13.44
C ILE A 152 12.13 -9.74 13.26
N VAL A 153 12.70 -9.70 12.06
CA VAL A 153 14.02 -10.23 11.75
C VAL A 153 15.10 -9.45 12.54
N GLY A 154 15.00 -8.13 12.61
CA GLY A 154 15.92 -7.30 13.36
C GLY A 154 15.92 -7.63 14.86
N ILE A 155 14.76 -7.77 15.48
CA ILE A 155 14.64 -8.15 16.90
C ILE A 155 15.20 -9.56 17.12
N PHE A 156 14.89 -10.51 16.22
CA PHE A 156 15.42 -11.87 16.30
C PHE A 156 16.96 -11.89 16.26
N LEU A 157 17.56 -11.11 15.35
CA LEU A 157 19.02 -10.99 15.26
C LEU A 157 19.64 -10.42 16.55
N ILE A 158 18.99 -9.41 17.16
CA ILE A 158 19.45 -8.85 18.43
C ILE A 158 19.45 -9.93 19.51
N ILE A 159 18.38 -10.70 19.63
CA ILE A 159 18.29 -11.79 20.62
C ILE A 159 19.42 -12.81 20.40
N VAL A 160 19.63 -13.22 19.14
CA VAL A 160 20.68 -14.21 18.81
C VAL A 160 22.09 -13.70 19.13
N VAL A 161 22.37 -12.41 18.91
CA VAL A 161 23.69 -11.82 19.18
C VAL A 161 23.91 -11.56 20.66
N SER A 162 22.83 -11.34 21.44
CA SER A 162 22.91 -11.06 22.89
C SER A 162 23.01 -12.34 23.76
N VAL A 163 22.81 -13.53 23.19
CA VAL A 163 22.96 -14.83 23.84
C VAL A 163 24.40 -15.35 23.73
#